data_3800a46b09e5984446aa9072ad5f41b3
#
_entry.id   3800a46b09e5984446aa9072ad5f41b3
#
_cell.length_a   1.000
_cell.length_b   1.000
_cell.length_c   1.000
_cell.angle_alpha   90.00
_cell.angle_beta   90.00
_cell.angle_gamma   90.00
#
_symmetry.space_group_name_H-M   'P 1'
#
loop_
_entity.id
_entity.type
_entity.pdbx_description
1 polymer ?
#
loop_
_entity_poly.entity_id
_entity_poly.type
_entity_poly.pdbx_seq_one_letter_code
_entity_poly.pdbx_strand_id
1 'polypeptide(L)'
;MATLQRLLVVENEPKDIQTAGEAARAAGISEVEARTTLDAAKSYLERGLKGECPLPDGIVLDLDLGYESGYELLRYWHSTPALSKIPLIVWSVLGEEQRDMCKLFKVNCFVGKWEGTAAFREALANLAKPETS
;
A
#
# COMPACT_ATOMS: atom_id res chain seq x y z
N MET A 1 -19.98 -7.10 2.09
CA MET A 1 -18.70 -7.59 2.63
C MET A 1 -17.56 -6.80 2.05
N ALA A 2 -16.65 -6.34 2.88
CA ALA A 2 -15.44 -5.71 2.39
C ALA A 2 -14.56 -6.76 1.72
N THR A 3 -13.98 -6.44 0.57
CA THR A 3 -13.06 -7.34 -0.12
C THR A 3 -11.68 -7.33 0.50
N LEU A 4 -11.35 -6.26 1.24
CA LEU A 4 -10.05 -6.08 1.87
C LEU A 4 -10.15 -6.38 3.36
N GLN A 5 -9.39 -7.36 3.83
CA GLN A 5 -9.35 -7.72 5.25
C GLN A 5 -7.98 -7.51 5.87
N ARG A 6 -6.91 -7.57 5.05
CA ARG A 6 -5.55 -7.42 5.53
C ARG A 6 -4.81 -6.41 4.68
N LEU A 7 -4.30 -5.37 5.30
CA LEU A 7 -3.58 -4.31 4.64
C LEU A 7 -2.11 -4.32 5.07
N LEU A 8 -1.21 -4.29 4.10
CA LEU A 8 0.21 -4.06 4.35
C LEU A 8 0.50 -2.58 4.17
N VAL A 9 1.07 -1.95 5.19
CA VAL A 9 1.48 -0.55 5.13
C VAL A 9 3.01 -0.50 5.17
N VAL A 10 3.61 -0.02 4.10
CA VAL A 10 5.07 0.16 4.01
C VAL A 10 5.37 1.64 4.15
N GLU A 11 5.80 2.03 5.34
CA GLU A 11 5.90 3.41 5.76
C GLU A 11 6.88 3.52 6.93
N ASN A 12 7.75 4.53 6.94
CA ASN A 12 8.72 4.70 8.02
C ASN A 12 8.39 5.82 9.00
N GLU A 13 7.38 6.65 8.72
CA GLU A 13 6.99 7.74 9.60
C GLU A 13 5.89 7.27 10.56
N PRO A 14 6.13 7.28 11.90
CA PRO A 14 5.15 6.76 12.87
C PRO A 14 3.77 7.42 12.77
N LYS A 15 3.70 8.72 12.53
CA LYS A 15 2.41 9.41 12.40
C LYS A 15 1.62 8.92 11.20
N ASP A 16 2.32 8.63 10.12
CA ASP A 16 1.67 8.16 8.90
C ASP A 16 1.23 6.71 9.05
N ILE A 17 1.99 5.90 9.77
CA ILE A 17 1.58 4.53 10.11
C ILE A 17 0.29 4.58 10.92
N GLN A 18 0.21 5.47 11.90
CA GLN A 18 -0.99 5.64 12.72
C GLN A 18 -2.17 6.08 11.88
N THR A 19 -1.96 7.07 11.01
CA THR A 19 -3.02 7.58 10.11
C THR A 19 -3.53 6.46 9.21
N ALA A 20 -2.63 5.67 8.64
CA ALA A 20 -3.01 4.55 7.78
C ALA A 20 -3.82 3.50 8.56
N GLY A 21 -3.41 3.19 9.79
CA GLY A 21 -4.14 2.25 10.64
C GLY A 21 -5.54 2.71 10.99
N GLU A 22 -5.68 4.01 11.31
CA GLU A 22 -6.99 4.60 11.61
C GLU A 22 -7.90 4.59 10.39
N ALA A 23 -7.35 4.96 9.24
CA ALA A 23 -8.11 4.95 7.98
C ALA A 23 -8.55 3.53 7.60
N ALA A 24 -7.69 2.56 7.83
CA ALA A 24 -8.01 1.16 7.56
C ALA A 24 -9.17 0.68 8.41
N ARG A 25 -9.13 0.98 9.71
CA ARG A 25 -10.22 0.61 10.63
C ARG A 25 -11.53 1.27 10.22
N ALA A 26 -11.46 2.55 9.84
CA ALA A 26 -12.66 3.28 9.38
C ALA A 26 -13.23 2.67 8.10
N ALA A 27 -12.39 2.06 7.27
CA ALA A 27 -12.82 1.40 6.03
C ALA A 27 -13.26 -0.05 6.25
N GLY A 28 -13.22 -0.55 7.48
CA GLY A 28 -13.64 -1.91 7.79
C GLY A 28 -12.57 -2.97 7.60
N ILE A 29 -11.31 -2.57 7.47
CA ILE A 29 -10.19 -3.49 7.32
C ILE A 29 -9.77 -3.98 8.70
N SER A 30 -9.84 -5.29 8.91
CA SER A 30 -9.66 -5.87 10.24
C SER A 30 -8.21 -6.05 10.67
N GLU A 31 -7.29 -6.21 9.73
CA GLU A 31 -5.87 -6.45 10.03
C GLU A 31 -4.97 -5.49 9.28
N VAL A 32 -4.04 -4.87 9.99
CA VAL A 32 -3.05 -3.97 9.42
C VAL A 32 -1.66 -4.46 9.84
N GLU A 33 -0.83 -4.73 8.86
CA GLU A 33 0.58 -5.08 9.08
C GLU A 33 1.43 -3.92 8.60
N ALA A 34 2.28 -3.39 9.47
CA ALA A 34 3.17 -2.29 9.12
C ALA A 34 4.60 -2.80 9.01
N ARG A 35 5.30 -2.35 7.98
CA ARG A 35 6.74 -2.62 7.81
C ARG A 35 7.44 -1.31 7.49
N THR A 36 8.54 -1.05 8.15
CA THR A 36 9.20 0.25 8.06
C THR A 36 10.39 0.26 7.12
N THR A 37 10.80 -0.91 6.65
CA THR A 37 11.93 -1.02 5.73
C THR A 37 11.55 -1.84 4.51
N LEU A 38 12.31 -1.63 3.43
CA LEU A 38 12.14 -2.36 2.20
C LEU A 38 12.33 -3.86 2.40
N ASP A 39 13.41 -4.24 3.11
CA ASP A 39 13.70 -5.66 3.36
C ASP A 39 12.61 -6.34 4.16
N ALA A 40 12.10 -5.68 5.19
CA ALA A 40 11.02 -6.25 6.01
C ALA A 40 9.75 -6.44 5.19
N ALA A 41 9.42 -5.48 4.32
CA ALA A 41 8.25 -5.59 3.45
C ALA A 41 8.42 -6.71 2.44
N LYS A 42 9.60 -6.82 1.82
CA LYS A 42 9.88 -7.90 0.87
C LYS A 42 9.82 -9.26 1.53
N SER A 43 10.41 -9.39 2.72
CA SER A 43 10.38 -10.66 3.48
C SER A 43 8.97 -11.08 3.79
N TYR A 44 8.12 -10.14 4.20
CA TYR A 44 6.71 -10.41 4.46
C TYR A 44 6.02 -10.97 3.21
N LEU A 45 6.21 -10.32 2.07
CA LEU A 45 5.58 -10.74 0.82
C LEU A 45 6.13 -12.08 0.34
N GLU A 46 7.44 -12.30 0.46
CA GLU A 46 8.05 -13.57 0.08
C GLU A 46 7.54 -14.74 0.90
N ARG A 47 7.36 -14.52 2.21
CA ARG A 47 6.79 -15.55 3.08
C ARG A 47 5.35 -15.85 2.70
N GLY A 48 4.59 -14.83 2.34
CA GLY A 48 3.23 -15.03 1.83
C GLY A 48 3.19 -15.82 0.53
N LEU A 49 4.13 -15.55 -0.38
CA LEU A 49 4.24 -16.28 -1.63
C LEU A 49 4.58 -17.75 -1.41
N LYS A 50 5.32 -18.05 -0.35
CA LYS A 50 5.68 -19.44 0.03
C LYS A 50 4.57 -20.14 0.82
N GLY A 51 3.50 -19.45 1.15
CA GLY A 51 2.41 -20.00 1.95
C GLY A 51 2.68 -20.04 3.44
N GLU A 52 3.74 -19.38 3.91
CA GLU A 52 4.10 -19.36 5.34
C GLU A 52 3.25 -18.39 6.15
N CYS A 53 2.64 -17.41 5.49
CA CYS A 53 1.70 -16.49 6.12
C CYS A 53 0.73 -16.02 5.03
N PRO A 54 -0.44 -15.46 5.41
CA PRO A 54 -1.36 -14.94 4.41
C PRO A 54 -0.78 -13.72 3.69
N LEU A 55 -1.01 -13.63 2.38
CA LEU A 55 -0.70 -12.43 1.63
C LEU A 55 -1.67 -11.31 2.00
N PRO A 56 -1.25 -10.05 1.93
CA PRO A 56 -2.19 -8.94 2.13
C PRO A 56 -3.17 -8.86 0.97
N ASP A 57 -4.33 -8.28 1.25
CA ASP A 57 -5.35 -8.01 0.24
C ASP A 57 -5.19 -6.63 -0.39
N GLY A 58 -4.39 -5.78 0.23
CA GLY A 58 -4.07 -4.45 -0.27
C GLY A 58 -2.75 -3.97 0.28
N ILE A 59 -2.13 -3.03 -0.42
CA ILE A 59 -0.83 -2.47 -0.03
C ILE A 59 -0.91 -0.95 -0.09
N VAL A 60 -0.41 -0.29 0.97
CA VAL A 60 -0.14 1.14 0.98
C VAL A 60 1.37 1.29 1.01
N LEU A 61 1.92 1.97 0.03
CA LEU A 61 3.36 2.10 -0.13
C LEU A 61 3.79 3.55 -0.18
N ASP A 62 4.72 3.93 0.70
CA ASP A 62 5.42 5.19 0.60
C ASP A 62 6.68 4.99 -0.27
N LEU A 63 6.88 5.87 -1.22
CA LEU A 63 8.07 5.81 -2.08
C LEU A 63 9.30 6.37 -1.38
N ASP A 64 9.12 7.16 -0.33
CA ASP A 64 10.21 7.73 0.46
C ASP A 64 10.29 7.01 1.81
N LEU A 65 11.21 6.08 1.91
CA LEU A 65 11.45 5.29 3.13
C LEU A 65 12.76 5.71 3.81
N GLY A 66 13.08 7.00 3.75
CA GLY A 66 14.30 7.52 4.32
C GLY A 66 15.48 7.27 3.39
N TYR A 67 16.36 6.36 3.77
CA TYR A 67 17.53 6.00 2.96
C TYR A 67 17.19 5.03 1.82
N GLU A 68 15.98 4.48 1.83
CA GLU A 68 15.56 3.51 0.84
C GLU A 68 14.47 4.08 -0.05
N SER A 69 14.38 3.58 -1.27
CA SER A 69 13.33 3.99 -2.21
C SER A 69 12.26 2.92 -2.32
N GLY A 70 11.02 3.31 -2.11
CA GLY A 70 9.87 2.41 -2.30
C GLY A 70 9.67 1.95 -3.74
N TYR A 71 10.32 2.61 -4.71
CA TYR A 71 10.26 2.18 -6.12
C TYR A 71 10.76 0.75 -6.32
N GLU A 72 11.71 0.31 -5.50
CA GLU A 72 12.22 -1.05 -5.60
C GLU A 72 11.13 -2.06 -5.26
N LEU A 73 10.34 -1.77 -4.23
CA LEU A 73 9.20 -2.63 -3.88
C LEU A 73 8.11 -2.54 -4.96
N LEU A 74 7.91 -1.36 -5.52
CA LEU A 74 6.93 -1.16 -6.58
C LEU A 74 7.27 -2.01 -7.80
N ARG A 75 8.55 -2.04 -8.20
CA ARG A 75 9.00 -2.89 -9.30
C ARG A 75 8.82 -4.36 -8.99
N TYR A 76 9.14 -4.77 -7.76
CA TYR A 76 8.97 -6.15 -7.33
C TYR A 76 7.49 -6.57 -7.39
N TRP A 77 6.62 -5.74 -6.86
CA TRP A 77 5.16 -5.96 -6.93
C TRP A 77 4.68 -6.08 -8.38
N HIS A 78 5.09 -5.15 -9.22
CA HIS A 78 4.65 -5.10 -10.62
C HIS A 78 5.12 -6.30 -11.42
N SER A 79 6.35 -6.76 -11.16
CA SER A 79 6.96 -7.85 -11.94
C SER A 79 6.63 -9.25 -11.43
N THR A 80 5.95 -9.37 -10.30
CA THR A 80 5.59 -10.66 -9.71
C THR A 80 4.10 -10.89 -9.88
N PRO A 81 3.67 -11.80 -10.78
CA PRO A 81 2.24 -11.95 -11.11
C PRO A 81 1.33 -12.18 -9.92
N ALA A 82 1.77 -12.96 -8.93
CA ALA A 82 0.96 -13.22 -7.74
C ALA A 82 0.78 -11.96 -6.88
N LEU A 83 1.72 -11.02 -6.93
CA LEU A 83 1.65 -9.77 -6.17
C LEU A 83 0.94 -8.67 -6.95
N SER A 84 1.10 -8.61 -8.27
CA SER A 84 0.52 -7.54 -9.07
C SER A 84 -1.01 -7.55 -9.08
N LYS A 85 -1.62 -8.64 -8.65
CA LYS A 85 -3.07 -8.74 -8.47
C LYS A 85 -3.55 -8.04 -7.21
N ILE A 86 -2.65 -7.79 -6.25
CA ILE A 86 -3.00 -7.13 -5.00
C ILE A 86 -3.09 -5.64 -5.27
N PRO A 87 -4.23 -5.00 -4.99
CA PRO A 87 -4.35 -3.56 -5.22
C PRO A 87 -3.37 -2.77 -4.35
N LEU A 88 -2.79 -1.73 -4.94
CA LEU A 88 -1.74 -0.95 -4.30
C LEU A 88 -2.02 0.53 -4.44
N ILE A 89 -1.93 1.24 -3.32
CA ILE A 89 -2.00 2.69 -3.25
C ILE A 89 -0.58 3.20 -2.95
N VAL A 90 -0.08 4.12 -3.76
CA VAL A 90 1.12 4.87 -3.41
C VAL A 90 0.67 6.13 -2.65
N TRP A 91 1.19 6.31 -1.44
CA TRP A 91 0.88 7.44 -0.57
C TRP A 91 2.18 8.09 -0.15
N SER A 92 2.51 9.23 -0.76
CA SER A 92 3.87 9.76 -0.66
C SER A 92 3.89 11.29 -0.68
N VAL A 93 4.98 11.85 -0.16
CA VAL A 93 5.25 13.30 -0.24
C VAL A 93 5.76 13.71 -1.60
N LEU A 94 6.15 12.77 -2.44
CA LEU A 94 6.72 13.06 -3.76
C LEU A 94 5.66 13.65 -4.71
N GLY A 95 6.11 14.40 -5.70
CA GLY A 95 5.24 15.26 -6.50
C GLY A 95 4.59 14.60 -7.72
N GLU A 96 4.08 15.44 -8.62
CA GLU A 96 3.33 14.99 -9.81
C GLU A 96 4.15 14.13 -10.76
N GLU A 97 5.47 14.37 -10.84
CA GLU A 97 6.34 13.54 -11.68
C GLU A 97 6.31 12.08 -11.23
N GLN A 98 6.28 11.85 -9.93
CA GLN A 98 6.20 10.53 -9.36
C GLN A 98 4.83 9.90 -9.59
N ARG A 99 3.78 10.72 -9.63
CA ARG A 99 2.44 10.25 -9.98
C ARG A 99 2.44 9.67 -11.40
N ASP A 100 3.07 10.37 -12.34
CA ASP A 100 3.16 9.88 -13.73
C ASP A 100 4.00 8.61 -13.83
N MET A 101 5.10 8.53 -13.08
CA MET A 101 5.91 7.31 -13.02
C MET A 101 5.11 6.13 -12.50
N CYS A 102 4.28 6.35 -11.48
CA CYS A 102 3.48 5.29 -10.90
C CYS A 102 2.46 4.72 -11.89
N LYS A 103 1.97 5.53 -12.82
CA LYS A 103 1.06 5.05 -13.86
C LYS A 103 1.70 3.98 -14.73
N LEU A 104 3.01 4.06 -14.94
CA LEU A 104 3.73 3.06 -15.71
C LEU A 104 3.72 1.69 -15.03
N PHE A 105 3.61 1.67 -13.71
CA PHE A 105 3.54 0.44 -12.95
C PHE A 105 2.10 -0.02 -12.68
N LYS A 106 1.12 0.69 -13.24
CA LYS A 106 -0.31 0.32 -13.11
C LYS A 106 -0.79 0.27 -11.68
N VAL A 107 -0.29 1.16 -10.83
CA VAL A 107 -0.79 1.25 -9.45
C VAL A 107 -2.26 1.67 -9.48
N ASN A 108 -3.02 1.22 -8.49
CA ASN A 108 -4.46 1.48 -8.42
C ASN A 108 -4.74 2.94 -8.13
N CYS A 109 -3.91 3.57 -7.29
CA CYS A 109 -4.12 4.95 -6.92
C CYS A 109 -2.81 5.56 -6.42
N PHE A 110 -2.58 6.83 -6.74
CA PHE A 110 -1.49 7.62 -6.16
C PHE A 110 -2.13 8.76 -5.37
N VAL A 111 -1.79 8.87 -4.10
CA VAL A 111 -2.24 9.98 -3.25
C VAL A 111 -1.01 10.71 -2.72
N GLY A 112 -0.91 11.99 -2.99
CA GLY A 112 0.14 12.82 -2.41
C GLY A 112 -0.22 13.15 -0.97
N LYS A 113 0.76 13.08 -0.08
CA LYS A 113 0.50 13.42 1.34
C LYS A 113 0.08 14.87 1.49
N TRP A 114 0.45 15.74 0.55
CA TRP A 114 0.02 17.13 0.52
C TRP A 114 -1.47 17.28 0.26
N GLU A 115 -2.15 16.25 -0.25
CA GLU A 115 -3.59 16.32 -0.55
C GLU A 115 -4.46 16.19 0.70
N GLY A 116 -3.84 15.86 1.82
CA GLY A 116 -4.53 15.72 3.10
C GLY A 116 -4.99 14.30 3.40
N THR A 117 -5.34 14.06 4.66
CA THR A 117 -5.73 12.73 5.11
C THR A 117 -7.08 12.29 4.55
N ALA A 118 -7.96 13.25 4.24
CA ALA A 118 -9.27 12.93 3.66
C ALA A 118 -9.12 12.24 2.29
N ALA A 119 -8.19 12.72 1.47
CA ALA A 119 -7.93 12.12 0.15
C ALA A 119 -7.44 10.68 0.30
N PHE A 120 -6.56 10.43 1.25
CA PHE A 120 -6.05 9.08 1.53
C PHE A 120 -7.16 8.17 2.03
N ARG A 121 -7.97 8.65 2.97
CA ARG A 121 -9.09 7.88 3.51
C ARG A 121 -10.09 7.50 2.42
N GLU A 122 -10.38 8.43 1.53
CA GLU A 122 -11.30 8.17 0.42
C GLU A 122 -10.72 7.10 -0.52
N ALA A 123 -9.44 7.22 -0.88
CA ALA A 123 -8.78 6.24 -1.73
C ALA A 123 -8.81 4.85 -1.11
N LEU A 124 -8.51 4.76 0.19
CA LEU A 124 -8.51 3.48 0.89
C LEU A 124 -9.91 2.90 1.02
N ALA A 125 -10.91 3.73 1.30
CA ALA A 125 -12.30 3.29 1.37
C ALA A 125 -12.78 2.76 0.01
N ASN A 126 -12.39 3.41 -1.08
CA ASN A 126 -12.72 2.94 -2.43
C ASN A 126 -12.07 1.60 -2.73
N LEU A 127 -10.81 1.43 -2.30
CA LEU A 127 -10.09 0.17 -2.50
C LEU A 127 -10.74 -0.98 -1.73
N ALA A 128 -11.26 -0.69 -0.54
CA ALA A 128 -11.86 -1.68 0.35
C ALA A 128 -13.30 -2.04 -0.01
N LYS A 129 -13.94 -1.29 -0.93
CA LYS A 129 -15.33 -1.58 -1.31
C LYS A 129 -15.42 -2.93 -2.01
N PRO A 130 -16.50 -3.70 -1.75
CA PRO A 130 -16.71 -4.92 -2.52
C PRO A 130 -16.89 -4.58 -3.99
N GLU A 131 -16.40 -5.45 -4.85
CA GLU A 131 -16.62 -5.27 -6.28
C GLU A 131 -18.11 -5.41 -6.58
N THR A 132 -18.61 -4.44 -7.32
CA THR A 132 -19.97 -4.53 -7.89
C THR A 132 -19.83 -4.93 -9.34
N SER A 133 -20.29 -6.08 -9.63
CA SER A 133 -20.31 -6.54 -11.01
C SER A 133 -21.41 -5.84 -11.80
#